data_61c20ea4dddafc0fb45dd7bf86d23346
#
_entry.id   61c20ea4dddafc0fb45dd7bf86d23346
#
_cell.length_a   1.000
_cell.length_b   1.000
_cell.length_c   1.000
_cell.angle_alpha   90.00
_cell.angle_beta   90.00
_cell.angle_gamma   90.00
#
_symmetry.space_group_name_H-M   'P 1'
#
loop_
_entity.id
_entity.type
_entity.pdbx_description
1 polymer ?
#
loop_
_entity_poly.entity_id
_entity_poly.type
_entity_poly.pdbx_seq_one_letter_code
_entity_poly.pdbx_strand_id
1 'polypeptide(L)'
;MSISLSLKSRGGTCKAMESQYSFLKEFNGRKNLKESYGDNALLLYALQLRFDIEDIDSVAAEALTDGADDKKCDLIYVDRESGTAVIAQAYNRNNAKLEDSAKSNKASDLNAAAAWVFKVDISKVPNTIKDAVLDLQDAIKEQTISTIYFWFVHNLNEKINPQVENEMVTLQDQVQAAVNNKYPDEELKIIALEVGLNTIQKWYDSSTKRISIDDNFVVCCKDGFELNSEGWRAYVTAVSGKWLRSLYVEKGNDLFSGNPRSFLGKGKRKNSINSGIIESVQKEPANFWAYNNGVTALVHDFNYNNEKKELIIKGITIINGAQTTGAISEPESVYGDFYIPCRFIVCNDKTIIESIINNNNKQNEILPSDLRSNDKQQERLRNDFNKYPALFYNGGRRDDKVVKNKIIFDPYLVAQTILAFHGDSVVAYNGKKRIWDEDKIYAQVFADQLSVEHIIFVYSLSKAIDEFKNSLRQKKELRTDTEEQKMELLSKRGSKMLMIATISECLEDLLNAKISDKWKLKFKNNSNFEILIHMWSKVIGSIISFNNKLEPALQGGLKNKELVNTQISEVKSLVSSINMTLATQLEDVINEIER
;
A
#
# COMPACT_ATOMS: atom_id res chain seq x y z
N MET A 1 33.33 -36.67 -0.05
CA MET A 1 32.16 -37.07 -0.91
C MET A 1 30.79 -36.69 -0.36
N SER A 2 30.64 -36.21 0.89
CA SER A 2 29.36 -35.86 1.53
C SER A 2 28.87 -34.41 1.29
N ILE A 3 29.72 -33.51 0.86
CA ILE A 3 29.38 -32.08 0.64
C ILE A 3 28.69 -31.87 -0.74
N SER A 4 28.96 -32.69 -1.73
CA SER A 4 28.38 -32.57 -3.08
C SER A 4 26.92 -33.07 -3.19
N LEU A 5 26.50 -33.95 -2.30
CA LEU A 5 25.13 -34.49 -2.27
C LEU A 5 24.13 -33.53 -1.61
N SER A 6 24.58 -32.71 -0.64
CA SER A 6 23.72 -31.71 0.02
C SER A 6 23.40 -30.50 -0.86
N LEU A 7 24.29 -30.12 -1.77
CA LEU A 7 24.08 -29.00 -2.72
C LEU A 7 23.17 -29.39 -3.89
N LYS A 8 23.17 -30.67 -4.31
CA LYS A 8 22.26 -31.14 -5.37
C LYS A 8 20.81 -31.31 -4.88
N SER A 9 20.59 -31.68 -3.61
CA SER A 9 19.24 -31.77 -3.04
C SER A 9 18.61 -30.39 -2.78
N ARG A 10 19.40 -29.37 -2.41
CA ARG A 10 18.93 -27.97 -2.22
C ARG A 10 18.52 -27.32 -3.53
N GLY A 11 19.22 -27.57 -4.63
CA GLY A 11 18.85 -27.03 -5.94
C GLY A 11 17.60 -27.68 -6.57
N GLY A 12 17.31 -28.93 -6.22
CA GLY A 12 16.16 -29.66 -6.74
C GLY A 12 14.82 -29.23 -6.11
N THR A 13 14.80 -29.04 -4.80
CA THR A 13 13.58 -28.61 -4.05
C THR A 13 13.20 -27.16 -4.37
N CYS A 14 14.16 -26.27 -4.48
CA CYS A 14 13.91 -24.87 -4.85
C CYS A 14 13.33 -24.75 -6.27
N LYS A 15 13.86 -25.50 -7.24
CA LYS A 15 13.35 -25.53 -8.62
C LYS A 15 11.94 -26.13 -8.72
N ALA A 16 11.62 -27.13 -7.90
CA ALA A 16 10.28 -27.73 -7.88
C ALA A 16 9.24 -26.74 -7.33
N MET A 17 9.56 -25.99 -6.26
CA MET A 17 8.68 -24.95 -5.73
C MET A 17 8.52 -23.77 -6.71
N GLU A 18 9.58 -23.31 -7.36
CA GLU A 18 9.51 -22.25 -8.38
C GLU A 18 8.73 -22.67 -9.63
N SER A 19 8.71 -23.98 -9.95
CA SER A 19 7.89 -24.52 -11.04
C SER A 19 6.40 -24.52 -10.73
N GLN A 20 6.04 -24.72 -9.45
CA GLN A 20 4.65 -24.73 -8.99
C GLN A 20 4.17 -23.31 -8.66
N TYR A 21 5.03 -22.46 -8.10
CA TYR A 21 4.73 -21.11 -7.66
C TYR A 21 5.59 -20.10 -8.41
N SER A 22 5.05 -19.56 -9.49
CA SER A 22 5.79 -18.67 -10.42
C SER A 22 6.24 -17.37 -9.77
N PHE A 23 5.53 -16.88 -8.74
CA PHE A 23 5.92 -15.69 -7.99
C PHE A 23 7.28 -15.84 -7.29
N LEU A 24 7.67 -17.07 -6.89
CA LEU A 24 8.94 -17.31 -6.22
C LEU A 24 10.14 -16.91 -7.07
N LYS A 25 10.04 -17.06 -8.39
CA LYS A 25 11.09 -16.63 -9.31
C LYS A 25 11.30 -15.11 -9.25
N GLU A 26 10.21 -14.35 -9.23
CA GLU A 26 10.27 -12.89 -9.11
C GLU A 26 10.73 -12.48 -7.71
N PHE A 27 10.11 -13.01 -6.65
CA PHE A 27 10.50 -12.75 -5.26
C PHE A 27 11.98 -13.07 -5.00
N ASN A 28 12.49 -14.20 -5.53
CA ASN A 28 13.90 -14.57 -5.41
C ASN A 28 14.82 -13.60 -6.17
N GLY A 29 14.34 -12.96 -7.22
CA GLY A 29 15.04 -11.89 -7.93
C GLY A 29 15.11 -10.55 -7.18
N ARG A 30 14.24 -10.32 -6.18
CA ARG A 30 14.18 -9.10 -5.37
C ARG A 30 15.24 -9.10 -4.27
N LYS A 31 16.52 -9.06 -4.66
CA LYS A 31 17.66 -9.14 -3.74
C LYS A 31 17.63 -8.03 -2.69
N ASN A 32 17.43 -6.79 -3.11
CA ASN A 32 17.39 -5.62 -2.22
C ASN A 32 16.32 -5.78 -1.12
N LEU A 33 15.10 -6.23 -1.48
CA LEU A 33 14.02 -6.47 -0.51
C LEU A 33 14.43 -7.52 0.53
N LYS A 34 15.06 -8.61 0.07
CA LYS A 34 15.51 -9.72 0.96
C LYS A 34 16.68 -9.31 1.85
N GLU A 35 17.63 -8.55 1.34
CA GLU A 35 18.78 -8.06 2.08
C GLU A 35 18.38 -7.01 3.11
N SER A 36 17.45 -6.10 2.74
CA SER A 36 17.00 -5.02 3.64
C SER A 36 16.07 -5.51 4.75
N TYR A 37 15.18 -6.49 4.48
CA TYR A 37 14.10 -6.84 5.41
C TYR A 37 14.13 -8.29 5.91
N GLY A 38 15.07 -9.12 5.45
CA GLY A 38 15.29 -10.48 5.95
C GLY A 38 14.00 -11.32 5.99
N ASP A 39 13.62 -11.77 7.19
CA ASP A 39 12.43 -12.61 7.40
C ASP A 39 11.11 -11.90 7.06
N ASN A 40 11.06 -10.57 7.09
CA ASN A 40 9.88 -9.79 6.74
C ASN A 40 9.75 -9.52 5.24
N ALA A 41 10.73 -9.90 4.42
CA ALA A 41 10.71 -9.65 2.98
C ALA A 41 9.50 -10.27 2.28
N LEU A 42 9.09 -11.50 2.66
CA LEU A 42 7.93 -12.17 2.09
C LEU A 42 6.61 -11.49 2.50
N LEU A 43 6.52 -11.07 3.76
CA LEU A 43 5.38 -10.28 4.28
C LEU A 43 5.20 -8.98 3.50
N LEU A 44 6.29 -8.23 3.28
CA LEU A 44 6.26 -6.99 2.51
C LEU A 44 5.92 -7.22 1.04
N TYR A 45 6.45 -8.29 0.44
CA TYR A 45 6.10 -8.69 -0.92
C TYR A 45 4.60 -9.04 -1.05
N ALA A 46 4.05 -9.78 -0.09
CA ALA A 46 2.62 -10.09 -0.03
C ALA A 46 1.77 -8.82 0.13
N LEU A 47 2.20 -7.88 0.98
CA LEU A 47 1.54 -6.59 1.17
C LEU A 47 1.55 -5.77 -0.13
N GLN A 48 2.70 -5.72 -0.81
CA GLN A 48 2.86 -5.03 -2.10
C GLN A 48 1.91 -5.59 -3.15
N LEU A 49 1.83 -6.91 -3.30
CA LEU A 49 0.94 -7.56 -4.25
C LEU A 49 -0.54 -7.30 -3.93
N ARG A 50 -0.91 -7.35 -2.65
CA ARG A 50 -2.32 -7.23 -2.23
C ARG A 50 -2.87 -5.83 -2.37
N PHE A 51 -2.06 -4.80 -2.11
CA PHE A 51 -2.48 -3.40 -2.07
C PHE A 51 -1.87 -2.56 -3.21
N ASP A 52 -1.17 -3.22 -4.15
CA ASP A 52 -0.53 -2.59 -5.32
C ASP A 52 0.34 -1.38 -4.92
N ILE A 53 1.20 -1.60 -3.91
CA ILE A 53 2.07 -0.57 -3.35
C ILE A 53 3.25 -0.34 -4.28
N GLU A 54 3.40 0.87 -4.79
CA GLU A 54 4.52 1.23 -5.69
C GLU A 54 5.85 1.32 -4.92
N ASP A 55 5.83 1.94 -3.74
CA ASP A 55 7.00 2.18 -2.90
C ASP A 55 6.90 1.40 -1.59
N ILE A 56 7.26 0.12 -1.65
CA ILE A 56 7.21 -0.76 -0.47
C ILE A 56 8.24 -0.39 0.59
N ASP A 57 9.36 0.23 0.21
CA ASP A 57 10.41 0.61 1.16
C ASP A 57 9.94 1.72 2.11
N SER A 58 9.25 2.74 1.58
CA SER A 58 8.65 3.78 2.42
C SER A 58 7.56 3.22 3.34
N VAL A 59 6.73 2.29 2.85
CA VAL A 59 5.72 1.61 3.67
C VAL A 59 6.38 0.75 4.74
N ALA A 60 7.42 -0.01 4.40
CA ALA A 60 8.16 -0.84 5.35
C ALA A 60 8.79 0.01 6.47
N ALA A 61 9.33 1.18 6.13
CA ALA A 61 9.93 2.08 7.11
C ALA A 61 8.92 2.56 8.17
N GLU A 62 7.64 2.71 7.80
CA GLU A 62 6.57 3.17 8.69
C GLU A 62 5.82 2.02 9.39
N ALA A 63 5.55 0.92 8.66
CA ALA A 63 4.64 -0.12 9.10
C ALA A 63 5.29 -1.30 9.85
N LEU A 64 6.59 -1.56 9.62
CA LEU A 64 7.28 -2.64 10.33
C LEU A 64 7.48 -2.28 11.81
N THR A 65 7.11 -3.21 12.67
CA THR A 65 7.16 -3.10 14.13
C THR A 65 8.09 -4.14 14.75
N ASP A 66 8.82 -4.89 13.93
CA ASP A 66 9.73 -5.96 14.37
C ASP A 66 10.84 -5.45 15.30
N GLY A 67 11.06 -6.16 16.41
CA GLY A 67 12.06 -5.83 17.41
C GLY A 67 12.05 -6.80 18.59
N ALA A 68 12.91 -6.56 19.59
CA ALA A 68 13.03 -7.44 20.75
C ALA A 68 11.74 -7.57 21.56
N ASP A 69 10.86 -6.56 21.53
CA ASP A 69 9.59 -6.54 22.26
C ASP A 69 8.40 -6.17 21.35
N ASP A 70 8.32 -6.75 20.15
CA ASP A 70 7.29 -6.53 19.14
C ASP A 70 5.93 -7.18 19.46
N LYS A 71 5.86 -7.93 20.56
CA LYS A 71 4.64 -8.66 21.00
C LYS A 71 4.03 -9.57 19.93
N LYS A 72 4.87 -10.15 19.08
CA LYS A 72 4.47 -11.02 17.96
C LYS A 72 3.73 -10.28 16.85
N CYS A 73 4.04 -9.02 16.69
CA CYS A 73 3.51 -8.16 15.66
C CYS A 73 4.67 -7.63 14.82
N ASP A 74 4.87 -8.18 13.63
CA ASP A 74 5.96 -7.77 12.75
C ASP A 74 5.59 -6.56 11.89
N LEU A 75 4.27 -6.30 11.71
CA LEU A 75 3.77 -5.20 10.90
C LEU A 75 2.41 -4.70 11.40
N ILE A 76 2.26 -3.37 11.46
CA ILE A 76 0.96 -2.67 11.54
C ILE A 76 0.91 -1.65 10.40
N TYR A 77 0.19 -1.96 9.34
CA TYR A 77 -0.04 -1.09 8.19
C TYR A 77 -1.42 -0.46 8.28
N VAL A 78 -1.51 0.86 8.10
CA VAL A 78 -2.76 1.62 8.18
C VAL A 78 -2.92 2.44 6.90
N ASP A 79 -3.92 2.10 6.11
CA ASP A 79 -4.25 2.82 4.88
C ASP A 79 -5.64 3.47 5.02
N ARG A 80 -5.63 4.76 5.34
CA ARG A 80 -6.85 5.56 5.50
C ARG A 80 -7.59 5.81 4.20
N GLU A 81 -6.90 5.71 3.06
CA GLU A 81 -7.50 5.93 1.74
C GLU A 81 -8.39 4.75 1.35
N SER A 82 -7.88 3.52 1.51
CA SER A 82 -8.65 2.31 1.26
C SER A 82 -9.56 1.90 2.42
N GLY A 83 -9.46 2.57 3.56
CA GLY A 83 -10.20 2.20 4.77
C GLY A 83 -9.74 0.88 5.40
N THR A 84 -8.48 0.50 5.19
CA THR A 84 -7.97 -0.82 5.55
C THR A 84 -6.75 -0.73 6.47
N ALA A 85 -6.67 -1.65 7.44
CA ALA A 85 -5.45 -1.88 8.20
C ALA A 85 -5.05 -3.37 8.15
N VAL A 86 -3.74 -3.63 8.27
CA VAL A 86 -3.18 -4.99 8.35
C VAL A 86 -2.30 -5.10 9.58
N ILE A 87 -2.57 -6.08 10.42
CA ILE A 87 -1.73 -6.52 11.52
C ILE A 87 -1.18 -7.88 11.12
N ALA A 88 0.13 -8.02 11.07
CA ALA A 88 0.70 -9.24 10.52
C ALA A 88 1.87 -9.79 11.33
N GLN A 89 2.03 -11.10 11.24
CA GLN A 89 3.19 -11.84 11.70
C GLN A 89 3.77 -12.68 10.57
N ALA A 90 5.08 -12.65 10.43
CA ALA A 90 5.84 -13.44 9.48
C ALA A 90 6.42 -14.71 10.14
N TYR A 91 6.36 -15.82 9.42
CA TYR A 91 7.01 -17.05 9.79
C TYR A 91 7.68 -17.70 8.58
N ASN A 92 8.99 -17.79 8.58
CA ASN A 92 9.73 -18.44 7.51
C ASN A 92 10.40 -19.72 8.00
N ARG A 93 10.17 -20.81 7.28
CA ARG A 93 10.84 -22.09 7.53
C ARG A 93 12.05 -22.21 6.62
N ASN A 94 13.21 -22.45 7.24
CA ASN A 94 14.42 -22.77 6.49
C ASN A 94 14.27 -24.14 5.81
N ASN A 95 14.68 -24.24 4.54
CA ASN A 95 14.58 -25.45 3.71
C ASN A 95 13.13 -26.00 3.63
N ALA A 96 12.15 -25.10 3.46
CA ALA A 96 10.75 -25.46 3.26
C ALA A 96 10.57 -26.40 2.07
N LYS A 97 9.65 -27.36 2.20
CA LYS A 97 9.26 -28.32 1.16
C LYS A 97 7.77 -28.19 0.88
N LEU A 98 7.33 -28.71 -0.27
CA LEU A 98 5.93 -28.65 -0.69
C LEU A 98 4.96 -29.36 0.27
N GLU A 99 5.42 -30.43 0.93
CA GLU A 99 4.65 -31.18 1.91
C GLU A 99 4.64 -30.57 3.32
N ASP A 100 5.43 -29.53 3.55
CA ASP A 100 5.50 -28.88 4.85
C ASP A 100 4.29 -27.96 5.09
N SER A 101 3.87 -27.89 6.34
CA SER A 101 2.79 -27.01 6.81
C SER A 101 3.26 -26.05 7.90
N ALA A 102 2.55 -24.94 8.05
CA ALA A 102 2.77 -24.02 9.13
C ALA A 102 2.36 -24.62 10.48
N LYS A 103 3.02 -24.18 11.56
CA LYS A 103 2.73 -24.63 12.92
C LYS A 103 1.60 -23.78 13.52
N SER A 104 0.60 -24.42 14.11
CA SER A 104 -0.54 -23.72 14.74
C SER A 104 -0.12 -22.80 15.88
N ASN A 105 0.91 -23.17 16.67
CA ASN A 105 1.41 -22.31 17.74
C ASN A 105 1.99 -20.98 17.21
N LYS A 106 2.41 -20.95 15.93
CA LYS A 106 2.86 -19.70 15.29
C LYS A 106 1.69 -18.85 14.81
N ALA A 107 0.61 -19.48 14.36
CA ALA A 107 -0.63 -18.77 14.05
C ALA A 107 -1.26 -18.18 15.33
N SER A 108 -1.25 -18.93 16.45
CA SER A 108 -1.78 -18.47 17.73
C SER A 108 -0.99 -17.30 18.35
N ASP A 109 0.26 -17.07 17.96
CA ASP A 109 1.06 -15.91 18.38
C ASP A 109 0.35 -14.58 18.02
N LEU A 110 -0.46 -14.52 16.95
CA LEU A 110 -1.26 -13.35 16.58
C LEU A 110 -2.33 -12.96 17.63
N ASN A 111 -2.76 -13.89 18.49
CA ASN A 111 -3.64 -13.57 19.61
C ASN A 111 -2.96 -12.62 20.62
N ALA A 112 -1.63 -12.79 20.81
CA ALA A 112 -0.86 -11.86 21.63
C ALA A 112 -0.80 -10.47 20.97
N ALA A 113 -0.50 -10.38 19.68
CA ALA A 113 -0.51 -9.11 18.94
C ALA A 113 -1.88 -8.41 19.07
N ALA A 114 -2.98 -9.12 18.85
CA ALA A 114 -4.34 -8.59 18.98
C ALA A 114 -4.65 -8.07 20.38
N ALA A 115 -4.21 -8.78 21.43
CA ALA A 115 -4.40 -8.34 22.80
C ALA A 115 -3.67 -7.02 23.09
N TRP A 116 -2.42 -6.87 22.61
CA TRP A 116 -1.64 -5.64 22.79
C TRP A 116 -2.22 -4.47 22.00
N VAL A 117 -2.77 -4.69 20.83
CA VAL A 117 -3.38 -3.65 20.00
C VAL A 117 -4.73 -3.18 20.56
N PHE A 118 -5.58 -4.09 21.05
CA PHE A 118 -6.96 -3.77 21.37
C PHE A 118 -7.34 -3.83 22.86
N LYS A 119 -6.67 -4.65 23.68
CA LYS A 119 -7.08 -4.88 25.08
C LYS A 119 -6.17 -4.23 26.11
N VAL A 120 -4.87 -4.08 25.81
CA VAL A 120 -3.89 -3.53 26.75
C VAL A 120 -3.99 -2.00 26.78
N ASP A 121 -3.86 -1.42 27.97
CA ASP A 121 -3.77 0.03 28.13
C ASP A 121 -2.54 0.57 27.40
N ILE A 122 -2.71 1.67 26.65
CA ILE A 122 -1.67 2.24 25.80
C ILE A 122 -0.40 2.64 26.56
N SER A 123 -0.51 2.97 27.84
CA SER A 123 0.63 3.30 28.69
C SER A 123 1.57 2.12 28.92
N LYS A 124 1.05 0.88 28.80
CA LYS A 124 1.78 -0.38 28.98
C LYS A 124 2.26 -0.99 27.65
N VAL A 125 1.80 -0.46 26.53
CA VAL A 125 2.22 -0.94 25.21
C VAL A 125 3.69 -0.59 24.98
N PRO A 126 4.53 -1.55 24.57
CA PRO A 126 5.95 -1.29 24.30
C PRO A 126 6.16 -0.21 23.26
N ASN A 127 7.22 0.59 23.40
CA ASN A 127 7.54 1.67 22.48
C ASN A 127 7.70 1.17 21.04
N THR A 128 8.17 -0.06 20.85
CA THR A 128 8.35 -0.70 19.54
C THR A 128 7.09 -0.70 18.68
N ILE A 129 5.91 -0.94 19.28
CA ILE A 129 4.63 -1.02 18.58
C ILE A 129 3.67 0.12 18.93
N LYS A 130 3.96 0.90 19.95
CA LYS A 130 3.05 1.89 20.54
C LYS A 130 2.54 2.91 19.56
N ASP A 131 3.43 3.49 18.76
CA ASP A 131 3.05 4.54 17.83
C ASP A 131 2.20 4.00 16.67
N ALA A 132 2.49 2.77 16.20
CA ALA A 132 1.66 2.10 15.21
C ALA A 132 0.27 1.72 15.76
N VAL A 133 0.20 1.30 17.03
CA VAL A 133 -1.07 1.03 17.73
C VAL A 133 -1.88 2.31 17.90
N LEU A 134 -1.25 3.41 18.29
CA LEU A 134 -1.90 4.73 18.38
C LEU A 134 -2.44 5.18 17.03
N ASP A 135 -1.65 5.00 15.96
CA ASP A 135 -2.07 5.34 14.61
C ASP A 135 -3.31 4.58 14.18
N LEU A 136 -3.34 3.28 14.41
CA LEU A 136 -4.50 2.46 14.13
C LEU A 136 -5.73 2.88 14.96
N GLN A 137 -5.54 3.10 16.27
CA GLN A 137 -6.63 3.52 17.15
C GLN A 137 -7.20 4.89 16.77
N ASP A 138 -6.36 5.83 16.37
CA ASP A 138 -6.80 7.14 15.88
C ASP A 138 -7.54 7.01 14.55
N ALA A 139 -7.03 6.18 13.61
CA ALA A 139 -7.69 5.94 12.35
C ALA A 139 -9.08 5.31 12.50
N ILE A 140 -9.26 4.45 13.51
CA ILE A 140 -10.57 3.89 13.89
C ILE A 140 -11.48 5.00 14.41
N LYS A 141 -11.04 5.81 15.39
CA LYS A 141 -11.82 6.91 15.95
C LYS A 141 -12.19 7.98 14.94
N GLU A 142 -11.31 8.23 13.97
CA GLU A 142 -11.54 9.15 12.84
C GLU A 142 -12.46 8.54 11.78
N GLN A 143 -12.94 7.29 11.97
CA GLN A 143 -13.79 6.54 11.03
C GLN A 143 -13.18 6.40 9.63
N THR A 144 -11.85 6.38 9.56
CA THR A 144 -11.11 6.23 8.29
C THR A 144 -10.80 4.77 7.96
N ILE A 145 -10.98 3.85 8.93
CA ILE A 145 -10.78 2.40 8.76
C ILE A 145 -12.10 1.67 8.97
N SER A 146 -12.44 0.76 8.07
CA SER A 146 -13.62 -0.10 8.14
C SER A 146 -13.28 -1.59 8.17
N THR A 147 -12.08 -1.97 7.74
CA THR A 147 -11.65 -3.37 7.69
C THR A 147 -10.25 -3.52 8.27
N ILE A 148 -10.09 -4.48 9.17
CA ILE A 148 -8.79 -4.81 9.78
C ILE A 148 -8.49 -6.27 9.47
N TYR A 149 -7.38 -6.49 8.79
CA TYR A 149 -6.87 -7.82 8.49
C TYR A 149 -5.84 -8.24 9.54
N PHE A 150 -5.91 -9.51 9.93
CA PHE A 150 -4.85 -10.21 10.65
C PHE A 150 -4.23 -11.23 9.72
N TRP A 151 -2.95 -11.08 9.40
CA TRP A 151 -2.24 -11.96 8.50
C TRP A 151 -1.21 -12.81 9.22
N PHE A 152 -1.31 -14.12 9.04
CA PHE A 152 -0.23 -15.04 9.33
C PHE A 152 0.48 -15.38 8.03
N VAL A 153 1.62 -14.74 7.78
CA VAL A 153 2.36 -14.85 6.51
C VAL A 153 3.48 -15.88 6.63
N HIS A 154 3.55 -16.84 5.70
CA HIS A 154 4.60 -17.85 5.71
C HIS A 154 4.93 -18.41 4.32
N ASN A 155 6.12 -19.04 4.20
CA ASN A 155 6.63 -19.63 2.96
C ASN A 155 6.27 -21.11 2.78
N LEU A 156 5.09 -21.53 3.22
CA LEU A 156 4.59 -22.91 3.22
C LEU A 156 3.20 -22.99 2.56
N ASN A 157 2.73 -24.21 2.28
CA ASN A 157 1.37 -24.43 1.81
C ASN A 157 0.34 -24.20 2.91
N GLU A 158 -0.73 -23.47 2.58
CA GLU A 158 -1.91 -23.32 3.42
C GLU A 158 -2.77 -24.59 3.38
N LYS A 159 -3.65 -24.73 4.37
CA LYS A 159 -4.69 -25.79 4.46
C LYS A 159 -4.17 -27.22 4.65
N ILE A 160 -2.86 -27.43 4.80
CA ILE A 160 -2.32 -28.74 5.15
C ILE A 160 -2.53 -29.03 6.65
N ASN A 161 -2.58 -27.97 7.47
CA ASN A 161 -2.79 -28.10 8.91
C ASN A 161 -4.12 -27.43 9.32
N PRO A 162 -5.21 -28.20 9.53
CA PRO A 162 -6.52 -27.65 9.93
C PRO A 162 -6.49 -26.87 11.25
N GLN A 163 -5.50 -27.10 12.11
CA GLN A 163 -5.36 -26.37 13.36
C GLN A 163 -4.99 -24.89 13.13
N VAL A 164 -4.27 -24.57 12.04
CA VAL A 164 -3.97 -23.17 11.69
C VAL A 164 -5.26 -22.45 11.32
N GLU A 165 -6.11 -23.06 10.52
CA GLU A 165 -7.43 -22.50 10.15
C GLU A 165 -8.29 -22.26 11.41
N ASN A 166 -8.33 -23.21 12.33
CA ASN A 166 -9.06 -23.05 13.61
C ASN A 166 -8.52 -21.89 14.44
N GLU A 167 -7.19 -21.72 14.52
CA GLU A 167 -6.57 -20.58 15.22
C GLU A 167 -6.96 -19.24 14.57
N MET A 168 -6.98 -19.17 13.24
CA MET A 168 -7.35 -17.95 12.52
C MET A 168 -8.83 -17.61 12.70
N VAL A 169 -9.74 -18.59 12.64
CA VAL A 169 -11.18 -18.38 12.93
C VAL A 169 -11.37 -17.92 14.37
N THR A 170 -10.74 -18.58 15.34
CA THR A 170 -10.82 -18.23 16.76
C THR A 170 -10.31 -16.80 17.00
N LEU A 171 -9.18 -16.43 16.39
CA LEU A 171 -8.63 -15.06 16.46
C LEU A 171 -9.64 -14.04 15.92
N GLN A 172 -10.21 -14.30 14.74
CA GLN A 172 -11.19 -13.41 14.11
C GLN A 172 -12.37 -13.13 15.04
N ASP A 173 -12.99 -14.18 15.59
CA ASP A 173 -14.17 -14.05 16.45
C ASP A 173 -13.86 -13.32 17.75
N GLN A 174 -12.72 -13.65 18.38
CA GLN A 174 -12.29 -12.99 19.63
C GLN A 174 -11.96 -11.51 19.42
N VAL A 175 -11.30 -11.17 18.32
CA VAL A 175 -10.96 -9.77 18.01
C VAL A 175 -12.21 -9.00 17.60
N GLN A 176 -13.11 -9.60 16.82
CA GLN A 176 -14.37 -8.96 16.45
C GLN A 176 -15.20 -8.60 17.72
N ALA A 177 -15.30 -9.52 18.68
CA ALA A 177 -15.97 -9.26 19.94
C ALA A 177 -15.28 -8.14 20.76
N ALA A 178 -13.94 -8.16 20.82
CA ALA A 178 -13.17 -7.15 21.54
C ALA A 178 -13.30 -5.75 20.91
N VAL A 179 -13.29 -5.67 19.58
CA VAL A 179 -13.44 -4.44 18.81
C VAL A 179 -14.84 -3.88 18.96
N ASN A 180 -15.89 -4.70 18.85
CA ASN A 180 -17.28 -4.29 19.06
C ASN A 180 -17.51 -3.72 20.47
N ASN A 181 -16.84 -4.29 21.49
CA ASN A 181 -16.93 -3.77 22.85
C ASN A 181 -16.18 -2.45 23.05
N LYS A 182 -15.02 -2.28 22.41
CA LYS A 182 -14.17 -1.08 22.57
C LYS A 182 -14.66 0.09 21.72
N TYR A 183 -15.24 -0.19 20.57
CA TYR A 183 -15.71 0.76 19.56
C TYR A 183 -17.16 0.43 19.17
N PRO A 184 -18.15 0.56 20.07
CA PRO A 184 -19.52 0.10 19.84
C PRO A 184 -20.24 0.88 18.73
N ASP A 185 -19.81 2.11 18.47
CA ASP A 185 -20.40 2.98 17.45
C ASP A 185 -19.73 2.81 16.07
N GLU A 186 -18.69 1.94 15.98
CA GLU A 186 -17.91 1.74 14.74
C GLU A 186 -18.22 0.38 14.14
N GLU A 187 -18.59 0.37 12.86
CA GLU A 187 -18.79 -0.87 12.11
C GLU A 187 -17.45 -1.38 11.54
N LEU A 188 -16.65 -2.03 12.37
CA LEU A 188 -15.36 -2.59 11.97
C LEU A 188 -15.49 -4.07 11.63
N LYS A 189 -14.99 -4.45 10.46
CA LYS A 189 -14.90 -5.85 10.03
C LYS A 189 -13.51 -6.40 10.31
N ILE A 190 -13.45 -7.50 11.03
CA ILE A 190 -12.19 -8.24 11.29
C ILE A 190 -12.12 -9.43 10.34
N ILE A 191 -10.97 -9.62 9.69
CA ILE A 191 -10.70 -10.73 8.79
C ILE A 191 -9.34 -11.32 9.14
N ALA A 192 -9.30 -12.58 9.53
CA ALA A 192 -8.06 -13.30 9.77
C ALA A 192 -7.74 -14.21 8.60
N LEU A 193 -6.50 -14.15 8.08
CA LEU A 193 -6.06 -14.87 6.90
C LEU A 193 -4.73 -15.59 7.15
N GLU A 194 -4.68 -16.88 6.81
CA GLU A 194 -3.44 -17.58 6.54
C GLU A 194 -2.96 -17.19 5.14
N VAL A 195 -1.75 -16.63 5.05
CA VAL A 195 -1.16 -16.11 3.82
C VAL A 195 0.11 -16.89 3.52
N GLY A 196 -0.03 -17.96 2.79
CA GLY A 196 1.07 -18.83 2.37
C GLY A 196 1.28 -18.81 0.86
N LEU A 197 1.91 -19.86 0.34
CA LEU A 197 2.32 -19.93 -1.07
C LEU A 197 1.14 -19.81 -2.03
N ASN A 198 -0.02 -20.43 -1.72
CA ASN A 198 -1.18 -20.41 -2.61
C ASN A 198 -1.83 -19.01 -2.65
N THR A 199 -1.97 -18.37 -1.51
CA THR A 199 -2.56 -17.02 -1.42
C THR A 199 -1.66 -15.99 -2.12
N ILE A 200 -0.34 -16.06 -1.89
CA ILE A 200 0.61 -15.15 -2.55
C ILE A 200 0.64 -15.41 -4.07
N GLN A 201 0.59 -16.69 -4.50
CA GLN A 201 0.49 -17.02 -5.93
C GLN A 201 -0.78 -16.44 -6.56
N LYS A 202 -1.93 -16.53 -5.88
CA LYS A 202 -3.18 -15.93 -6.37
C LYS A 202 -3.05 -14.40 -6.52
N TRP A 203 -2.46 -13.71 -5.53
CA TRP A 203 -2.26 -12.27 -5.61
C TRP A 203 -1.28 -11.90 -6.72
N TYR A 204 -0.22 -12.69 -6.91
CA TYR A 204 0.71 -12.53 -8.02
C TYR A 204 0.05 -12.76 -9.37
N ASP A 205 -0.75 -13.83 -9.51
CA ASP A 205 -1.52 -14.10 -10.74
C ASP A 205 -2.50 -12.95 -11.02
N SER A 206 -3.17 -12.43 -9.99
CA SER A 206 -4.07 -11.29 -10.14
C SER A 206 -3.35 -10.00 -10.57
N SER A 207 -2.08 -9.81 -10.18
CA SER A 207 -1.27 -8.67 -10.62
C SER A 207 -0.66 -8.85 -12.02
N THR A 208 -0.53 -10.12 -12.50
CA THR A 208 0.15 -10.45 -13.76
C THR A 208 -0.79 -10.98 -14.83
N LYS A 209 -1.85 -11.70 -14.44
CA LYS A 209 -2.88 -12.27 -15.32
C LYS A 209 -4.17 -11.48 -15.16
N ARG A 210 -4.72 -11.00 -16.25
CA ARG A 210 -5.94 -10.20 -16.26
C ARG A 210 -7.20 -10.99 -15.95
N ILE A 211 -7.23 -12.28 -16.30
CA ILE A 211 -8.31 -13.23 -16.01
C ILE A 211 -7.69 -14.41 -15.28
N SER A 212 -8.00 -14.57 -13.99
CA SER A 212 -7.46 -15.65 -13.15
C SER A 212 -8.40 -16.85 -13.03
N ILE A 213 -9.67 -16.68 -13.39
CA ILE A 213 -10.69 -17.74 -13.37
C ILE A 213 -10.87 -18.23 -14.81
N ASP A 214 -10.55 -19.49 -15.08
CA ASP A 214 -10.58 -20.11 -16.41
C ASP A 214 -11.80 -21.02 -16.63
N ASP A 215 -12.70 -21.14 -15.64
CA ASP A 215 -13.86 -22.03 -15.69
C ASP A 215 -14.87 -21.62 -16.77
N ASN A 216 -15.70 -22.60 -17.19
CA ASN A 216 -16.84 -22.32 -18.04
C ASN A 216 -18.09 -22.08 -17.19
N PHE A 217 -18.86 -21.05 -17.52
CA PHE A 217 -20.08 -20.68 -16.82
C PHE A 217 -21.27 -20.61 -17.79
N VAL A 218 -22.39 -21.20 -17.38
CA VAL A 218 -23.69 -20.93 -18.00
C VAL A 218 -24.29 -19.72 -17.30
N VAL A 219 -24.51 -18.66 -18.05
CA VAL A 219 -25.01 -17.38 -17.51
C VAL A 219 -26.51 -17.33 -17.59
N CYS A 220 -27.18 -17.19 -16.45
CA CYS A 220 -28.62 -16.92 -16.43
C CYS A 220 -28.88 -15.46 -16.79
N CYS A 221 -29.31 -15.19 -18.01
CA CYS A 221 -29.47 -13.83 -18.54
C CYS A 221 -30.73 -13.67 -19.39
N LYS A 222 -31.09 -12.42 -19.71
CA LYS A 222 -32.08 -12.08 -20.72
C LYS A 222 -31.48 -12.13 -22.12
N ASP A 223 -32.34 -12.07 -23.16
CA ASP A 223 -31.86 -11.88 -24.52
C ASP A 223 -30.97 -10.61 -24.60
N GLY A 224 -29.93 -10.69 -25.40
CA GLY A 224 -28.96 -9.61 -25.54
C GLY A 224 -28.56 -9.42 -27.01
N PHE A 225 -27.48 -8.69 -27.21
CA PHE A 225 -26.95 -8.46 -28.55
C PHE A 225 -25.42 -8.44 -28.50
N GLU A 226 -24.82 -8.80 -29.64
CA GLU A 226 -23.38 -8.77 -29.84
C GLU A 226 -22.98 -7.46 -30.50
N LEU A 227 -21.88 -6.87 -30.00
CA LEU A 227 -21.14 -5.79 -30.63
C LEU A 227 -19.71 -6.25 -30.88
N ASN A 228 -19.15 -5.86 -32.02
CA ASN A 228 -17.78 -6.17 -32.34
C ASN A 228 -17.08 -4.98 -33.02
N SER A 229 -15.78 -4.94 -32.87
CA SER A 229 -14.88 -4.01 -33.54
C SER A 229 -13.52 -4.66 -33.73
N GLU A 230 -12.60 -3.96 -34.38
CA GLU A 230 -11.24 -4.44 -34.53
C GLU A 230 -10.60 -4.64 -33.15
N GLY A 231 -10.17 -5.88 -32.85
CA GLY A 231 -9.49 -6.25 -31.62
C GLY A 231 -10.39 -6.63 -30.42
N TRP A 232 -11.73 -6.45 -30.47
CA TRP A 232 -12.63 -6.88 -29.41
C TRP A 232 -14.03 -7.24 -29.91
N ARG A 233 -14.72 -8.07 -29.13
CA ARG A 233 -16.15 -8.32 -29.26
C ARG A 233 -16.81 -8.39 -27.88
N ALA A 234 -18.08 -8.03 -27.79
CA ALA A 234 -18.81 -7.98 -26.53
C ALA A 234 -20.25 -8.49 -26.68
N TYR A 235 -20.74 -9.19 -25.66
CA TYR A 235 -22.15 -9.53 -25.52
C TYR A 235 -22.78 -8.68 -24.43
N VAL A 236 -23.81 -7.95 -24.76
CA VAL A 236 -24.54 -7.04 -23.85
C VAL A 236 -25.88 -7.66 -23.48
N THR A 237 -26.13 -7.81 -22.20
CA THR A 237 -27.34 -8.44 -21.69
C THR A 237 -27.70 -7.95 -20.28
N ALA A 238 -28.78 -8.47 -19.71
CA ALA A 238 -29.11 -8.34 -18.30
C ALA A 238 -28.99 -9.71 -17.62
N VAL A 239 -28.06 -9.83 -16.66
CA VAL A 239 -27.84 -11.07 -15.91
C VAL A 239 -28.71 -11.13 -14.66
N SER A 240 -29.10 -12.35 -14.25
CA SER A 240 -29.81 -12.56 -13.00
C SER A 240 -28.91 -12.15 -11.81
N GLY A 241 -29.43 -11.32 -10.91
CA GLY A 241 -28.72 -10.96 -9.68
C GLY A 241 -28.43 -12.16 -8.79
N LYS A 242 -29.29 -13.18 -8.80
CA LYS A 242 -29.05 -14.45 -8.08
C LYS A 242 -27.83 -15.20 -8.65
N TRP A 243 -27.68 -15.21 -9.97
CA TRP A 243 -26.52 -15.83 -10.63
C TRP A 243 -25.23 -15.11 -10.24
N LEU A 244 -25.21 -13.79 -10.34
CA LEU A 244 -24.01 -12.99 -10.00
C LEU A 244 -23.65 -13.13 -8.52
N ARG A 245 -24.64 -13.17 -7.62
CA ARG A 245 -24.44 -13.44 -6.19
C ARG A 245 -23.82 -14.82 -5.96
N SER A 246 -24.37 -15.88 -6.59
CA SER A 246 -23.84 -17.24 -6.44
C SER A 246 -22.39 -17.32 -6.94
N LEU A 247 -22.08 -16.67 -8.05
CA LEU A 247 -20.74 -16.59 -8.60
C LEU A 247 -19.77 -15.92 -7.61
N TYR A 248 -20.19 -14.83 -6.97
CA TYR A 248 -19.36 -14.16 -5.96
C TYR A 248 -19.21 -14.97 -4.68
N VAL A 249 -20.23 -15.66 -4.22
CA VAL A 249 -20.15 -16.55 -3.05
C VAL A 249 -19.15 -17.70 -3.31
N GLU A 250 -19.12 -18.23 -4.55
CA GLU A 250 -18.22 -19.32 -4.93
C GLU A 250 -16.77 -18.86 -5.16
N LYS A 251 -16.58 -17.77 -5.90
CA LYS A 251 -15.26 -17.32 -6.38
C LYS A 251 -14.67 -16.18 -5.56
N GLY A 252 -15.49 -15.47 -4.79
CA GLY A 252 -15.03 -14.36 -3.95
C GLY A 252 -14.30 -13.26 -4.71
N ASN A 253 -13.23 -12.79 -4.12
CA ASN A 253 -12.42 -11.71 -4.69
C ASN A 253 -11.61 -12.12 -5.94
N ASP A 254 -11.50 -13.40 -6.26
CA ASP A 254 -10.84 -13.88 -7.47
C ASP A 254 -11.55 -13.36 -8.73
N LEU A 255 -12.86 -13.02 -8.61
CA LEU A 255 -13.63 -12.34 -9.66
C LEU A 255 -13.10 -10.96 -10.06
N PHE A 256 -12.31 -10.32 -9.21
CA PHE A 256 -11.80 -8.96 -9.44
C PHE A 256 -10.30 -8.95 -9.79
N SER A 257 -9.76 -10.08 -10.25
CA SER A 257 -8.35 -10.24 -10.58
C SER A 257 -7.83 -9.23 -11.62
N GLY A 258 -8.68 -8.83 -12.57
CA GLY A 258 -8.36 -7.79 -13.55
C GLY A 258 -8.41 -6.36 -13.00
N ASN A 259 -8.83 -6.17 -11.75
CA ASN A 259 -8.88 -4.88 -11.07
C ASN A 259 -8.73 -5.05 -9.55
N PRO A 260 -7.54 -5.36 -9.05
CA PRO A 260 -7.30 -5.64 -7.63
C PRO A 260 -7.65 -4.47 -6.70
N ARG A 261 -7.70 -3.23 -7.21
CA ARG A 261 -8.07 -2.04 -6.42
C ARG A 261 -9.58 -1.86 -6.26
N SER A 262 -10.42 -2.51 -7.06
CA SER A 262 -11.87 -2.25 -7.09
C SER A 262 -12.63 -2.83 -5.91
N PHE A 263 -12.03 -3.68 -5.08
CA PHE A 263 -12.69 -4.31 -3.92
C PHE A 263 -11.83 -4.24 -2.65
N LEU A 264 -11.49 -3.04 -2.23
CA LEU A 264 -10.85 -2.76 -0.94
C LEU A 264 -11.92 -2.33 0.08
N GLY A 265 -12.73 -3.29 0.56
CA GLY A 265 -13.58 -3.14 1.74
C GLY A 265 -14.62 -2.00 1.73
N LYS A 266 -15.58 -2.09 2.62
CA LYS A 266 -16.69 -1.13 2.78
C LYS A 266 -16.33 -0.04 3.76
N GLY A 267 -16.20 1.18 3.30
CA GLY A 267 -16.47 2.32 4.16
C GLY A 267 -17.98 2.53 4.28
N LYS A 268 -18.59 2.13 5.36
CA LYS A 268 -19.99 2.48 5.64
C LYS A 268 -20.05 3.86 6.29
N ARG A 269 -20.01 4.91 5.50
CA ARG A 269 -20.71 6.14 5.90
C ARG A 269 -22.20 5.85 5.72
N LYS A 270 -23.06 6.31 6.63
CA LYS A 270 -24.54 6.17 6.59
C LYS A 270 -25.22 6.58 5.26
N ASN A 271 -24.46 7.16 4.34
CA ASN A 271 -24.81 7.54 2.96
C ASN A 271 -23.85 6.90 1.94
N SER A 272 -23.36 5.68 2.18
CA SER A 272 -22.48 5.02 1.22
C SER A 272 -23.30 4.48 0.03
N ILE A 273 -22.68 4.49 -1.15
CA ILE A 273 -23.25 3.91 -2.40
C ILE A 273 -23.71 2.46 -2.14
N ASN A 274 -23.04 1.70 -1.31
CA ASN A 274 -23.36 0.31 -0.98
C ASN A 274 -24.68 0.17 -0.20
N SER A 275 -24.98 1.08 0.75
CA SER A 275 -26.28 1.05 1.45
C SER A 275 -27.44 1.33 0.52
N GLY A 276 -27.29 2.23 -0.45
CA GLY A 276 -28.28 2.48 -1.49
C GLY A 276 -28.50 1.27 -2.42
N ILE A 277 -27.42 0.55 -2.78
CA ILE A 277 -27.52 -0.68 -3.59
C ILE A 277 -28.26 -1.77 -2.82
N ILE A 278 -27.92 -2.02 -1.55
CA ILE A 278 -28.58 -3.02 -0.71
C ILE A 278 -30.05 -2.69 -0.53
N GLU A 279 -30.37 -1.43 -0.20
CA GLU A 279 -31.75 -0.98 -0.03
C GLU A 279 -32.59 -1.16 -1.32
N SER A 280 -32.02 -0.82 -2.49
CA SER A 280 -32.68 -0.99 -3.78
C SER A 280 -32.99 -2.47 -4.08
N VAL A 281 -32.04 -3.38 -3.81
CA VAL A 281 -32.26 -4.82 -4.01
C VAL A 281 -33.32 -5.37 -3.06
N GLN A 282 -33.38 -4.89 -1.83
CA GLN A 282 -34.33 -5.37 -0.82
C GLN A 282 -35.75 -4.79 -1.01
N LYS A 283 -35.85 -3.50 -1.30
CA LYS A 283 -37.16 -2.79 -1.34
C LYS A 283 -37.75 -2.70 -2.73
N GLU A 284 -36.91 -2.54 -3.76
CA GLU A 284 -37.36 -2.29 -5.14
C GLU A 284 -36.59 -3.13 -6.18
N PRO A 285 -36.56 -4.48 -6.04
CA PRO A 285 -35.76 -5.34 -6.93
C PRO A 285 -36.13 -5.19 -8.41
N ALA A 286 -37.42 -4.92 -8.72
CA ALA A 286 -37.89 -4.73 -10.09
C ALA A 286 -37.27 -3.49 -10.79
N ASN A 287 -36.92 -2.46 -10.02
CA ASN A 287 -36.33 -1.21 -10.51
C ASN A 287 -34.80 -1.24 -10.53
N PHE A 288 -34.17 -2.26 -9.94
CA PHE A 288 -32.73 -2.33 -9.76
C PHE A 288 -31.94 -2.19 -11.06
N TRP A 289 -32.43 -2.76 -12.15
CA TRP A 289 -31.83 -2.64 -13.47
C TRP A 289 -31.70 -1.18 -13.94
N ALA A 290 -32.69 -0.35 -13.64
CA ALA A 290 -32.69 1.06 -14.02
C ALA A 290 -31.81 1.93 -13.09
N TYR A 291 -31.64 1.51 -11.83
CA TYR A 291 -30.89 2.28 -10.84
C TYR A 291 -29.40 1.99 -10.85
N ASN A 292 -28.96 0.86 -11.45
CA ASN A 292 -27.58 0.39 -11.38
C ASN A 292 -26.85 0.53 -12.72
N ASN A 293 -25.59 1.01 -12.65
CA ASN A 293 -24.74 1.17 -13.83
C ASN A 293 -24.27 -0.17 -14.45
N GLY A 294 -24.54 -1.29 -13.77
CA GLY A 294 -24.23 -2.62 -14.27
C GLY A 294 -22.81 -3.10 -13.98
N VAL A 295 -22.49 -4.22 -14.63
CA VAL A 295 -21.21 -4.92 -14.49
C VAL A 295 -20.55 -5.04 -15.85
N THR A 296 -19.22 -4.81 -15.90
CA THR A 296 -18.41 -5.11 -17.08
C THR A 296 -17.39 -6.17 -16.71
N ALA A 297 -17.37 -7.26 -17.46
CA ALA A 297 -16.47 -8.38 -17.27
C ALA A 297 -15.62 -8.65 -18.52
N LEU A 298 -14.33 -8.94 -18.34
CA LEU A 298 -13.52 -9.56 -19.39
C LEU A 298 -13.67 -11.08 -19.30
N VAL A 299 -13.77 -11.72 -20.46
CA VAL A 299 -13.87 -13.17 -20.59
C VAL A 299 -12.91 -13.64 -21.70
N HIS A 300 -12.46 -14.90 -21.64
CA HIS A 300 -11.63 -15.47 -22.70
C HIS A 300 -12.45 -15.70 -23.98
N ASP A 301 -13.71 -16.12 -23.81
CA ASP A 301 -14.64 -16.38 -24.91
C ASP A 301 -16.09 -16.34 -24.44
N PHE A 302 -17.04 -16.14 -25.35
CA PHE A 302 -18.47 -16.33 -25.11
C PHE A 302 -19.15 -16.91 -26.32
N ASN A 303 -20.24 -17.65 -26.08
CA ASN A 303 -21.14 -18.18 -27.10
C ASN A 303 -22.59 -18.10 -26.61
N TYR A 304 -23.45 -17.44 -27.37
CA TYR A 304 -24.88 -17.37 -27.09
C TYR A 304 -25.66 -18.36 -27.95
N ASN A 305 -26.37 -19.26 -27.29
CA ASN A 305 -27.25 -20.23 -27.96
C ASN A 305 -28.69 -19.66 -28.05
N ASN A 306 -29.11 -19.25 -29.26
CA ASN A 306 -30.41 -18.66 -29.49
C ASN A 306 -31.58 -19.63 -29.24
N GLU A 307 -31.39 -20.95 -29.44
CA GLU A 307 -32.43 -21.95 -29.25
C GLU A 307 -32.72 -22.18 -27.75
N LYS A 308 -31.64 -22.27 -26.95
CA LYS A 308 -31.72 -22.49 -25.51
C LYS A 308 -31.80 -21.19 -24.71
N LYS A 309 -31.58 -20.05 -25.35
CA LYS A 309 -31.46 -18.74 -24.68
C LYS A 309 -30.40 -18.75 -23.56
N GLU A 310 -29.30 -19.42 -23.81
CA GLU A 310 -28.20 -19.59 -22.86
C GLU A 310 -26.91 -18.90 -23.37
N LEU A 311 -26.31 -18.13 -22.53
CA LEU A 311 -24.96 -17.57 -22.73
C LEU A 311 -23.94 -18.43 -21.99
N ILE A 312 -22.98 -18.98 -22.70
CA ILE A 312 -21.83 -19.68 -22.13
C ILE A 312 -20.63 -18.77 -22.22
N ILE A 313 -19.96 -18.52 -21.11
CA ILE A 313 -18.70 -17.78 -21.05
C ILE A 313 -17.56 -18.67 -20.58
N LYS A 314 -16.35 -18.43 -21.08
CA LYS A 314 -15.12 -19.08 -20.64
C LYS A 314 -14.24 -18.06 -19.95
N GLY A 315 -13.85 -18.35 -18.71
CA GLY A 315 -13.10 -17.43 -17.87
C GLY A 315 -13.92 -16.19 -17.50
N ILE A 316 -13.60 -15.53 -16.42
CA ILE A 316 -14.22 -14.25 -16.06
C ILE A 316 -13.34 -13.43 -15.12
N THR A 317 -13.29 -12.13 -15.35
CA THR A 317 -12.87 -11.13 -14.38
C THR A 317 -13.76 -9.89 -14.50
N ILE A 318 -14.25 -9.40 -13.37
CA ILE A 318 -15.10 -8.20 -13.31
C ILE A 318 -14.18 -6.97 -13.20
N ILE A 319 -14.22 -6.12 -14.21
CA ILE A 319 -13.42 -4.90 -14.29
C ILE A 319 -14.17 -3.64 -13.86
N ASN A 320 -15.51 -3.69 -13.85
CA ASN A 320 -16.37 -2.63 -13.31
C ASN A 320 -17.61 -3.28 -12.68
N GLY A 321 -18.14 -2.69 -11.57
CA GLY A 321 -19.28 -3.22 -10.84
C GLY A 321 -18.92 -4.10 -9.64
N ALA A 322 -17.68 -4.05 -9.14
CA ALA A 322 -17.26 -4.79 -7.95
C ALA A 322 -18.07 -4.40 -6.71
N GLN A 323 -18.38 -3.11 -6.52
CA GLN A 323 -19.26 -2.63 -5.44
C GLN A 323 -20.66 -3.21 -5.55
N THR A 324 -21.25 -3.19 -6.75
CA THR A 324 -22.56 -3.82 -7.03
C THR A 324 -22.52 -5.31 -6.68
N THR A 325 -21.51 -6.03 -7.19
CA THR A 325 -21.34 -7.48 -6.96
C THR A 325 -21.18 -7.81 -5.48
N GLY A 326 -20.38 -7.05 -4.75
CA GLY A 326 -20.19 -7.21 -3.30
C GLY A 326 -21.47 -6.89 -2.51
N ALA A 327 -22.10 -5.75 -2.79
CA ALA A 327 -23.28 -5.27 -2.07
C ALA A 327 -24.49 -6.22 -2.21
N ILE A 328 -24.76 -6.77 -3.41
CA ILE A 328 -25.86 -7.73 -3.60
C ILE A 328 -25.63 -9.07 -2.91
N SER A 329 -24.41 -9.35 -2.50
CA SER A 329 -24.04 -10.61 -1.86
C SER A 329 -24.17 -10.59 -0.34
N GLU A 330 -24.38 -9.41 0.28
CA GLU A 330 -24.49 -9.23 1.73
C GLU A 330 -25.80 -9.66 2.35
N PRO A 331 -26.99 -9.33 1.77
CA PRO A 331 -28.24 -9.75 2.36
C PRO A 331 -28.30 -11.27 2.44
N GLU A 332 -28.66 -11.82 3.62
CA GLU A 332 -28.87 -13.26 3.80
C GLU A 332 -29.99 -13.80 2.88
N SER A 333 -30.99 -12.96 2.61
CA SER A 333 -32.07 -13.27 1.68
C SER A 333 -32.31 -12.11 0.71
N VAL A 334 -32.35 -12.40 -0.58
CA VAL A 334 -32.80 -11.46 -1.62
C VAL A 334 -34.22 -11.78 -1.97
N TYR A 335 -35.14 -10.84 -1.75
CA TYR A 335 -36.54 -10.97 -2.04
C TYR A 335 -36.82 -10.57 -3.50
N GLY A 336 -37.22 -11.54 -4.31
CA GLY A 336 -37.60 -11.32 -5.69
C GLY A 336 -36.49 -11.56 -6.72
N ASP A 337 -36.92 -11.53 -8.00
CA ASP A 337 -35.99 -11.62 -9.12
C ASP A 337 -35.63 -10.22 -9.58
N PHE A 338 -34.32 -9.96 -9.74
CA PHE A 338 -33.81 -8.72 -10.28
C PHE A 338 -32.70 -9.00 -11.29
N TYR A 339 -32.49 -8.04 -12.17
CA TYR A 339 -31.52 -8.13 -13.24
C TYR A 339 -30.50 -6.99 -13.15
N ILE A 340 -29.31 -7.24 -13.67
CA ILE A 340 -28.19 -6.31 -13.66
C ILE A 340 -27.71 -6.16 -15.10
N PRO A 341 -27.57 -4.93 -15.64
CA PRO A 341 -26.93 -4.71 -16.93
C PRO A 341 -25.52 -5.32 -16.92
N CYS A 342 -25.19 -6.10 -17.93
CA CYS A 342 -23.87 -6.75 -17.99
C CYS A 342 -23.28 -6.70 -19.40
N ARG A 343 -21.96 -6.47 -19.47
CA ARG A 343 -21.16 -6.56 -20.69
C ARG A 343 -20.08 -7.60 -20.49
N PHE A 344 -20.08 -8.65 -21.33
CA PHE A 344 -18.98 -9.63 -21.39
C PHE A 344 -18.11 -9.30 -22.58
N ILE A 345 -16.85 -8.96 -22.37
CA ILE A 345 -15.93 -8.47 -23.40
C ILE A 345 -14.83 -9.49 -23.60
N VAL A 346 -14.63 -9.92 -24.86
CA VAL A 346 -13.47 -10.68 -25.33
C VAL A 346 -12.54 -9.70 -26.00
N CYS A 347 -11.30 -9.65 -25.57
CA CYS A 347 -10.26 -8.83 -26.18
C CYS A 347 -8.90 -9.51 -25.98
N ASN A 348 -8.10 -9.61 -27.05
CA ASN A 348 -6.77 -10.21 -27.01
C ASN A 348 -5.65 -9.16 -27.13
N ASP A 349 -5.98 -7.93 -27.51
CA ASP A 349 -5.03 -6.83 -27.60
C ASP A 349 -4.79 -6.21 -26.21
N LYS A 350 -3.54 -6.25 -25.76
CA LYS A 350 -3.13 -5.77 -24.43
C LYS A 350 -3.43 -4.28 -24.22
N THR A 351 -3.19 -3.46 -25.24
CA THR A 351 -3.38 -2.01 -25.21
C THR A 351 -4.87 -1.64 -25.13
N ILE A 352 -5.71 -2.37 -25.86
CA ILE A 352 -7.16 -2.19 -25.83
C ILE A 352 -7.71 -2.64 -24.47
N ILE A 353 -7.24 -3.78 -23.92
CA ILE A 353 -7.66 -4.24 -22.60
C ILE A 353 -7.30 -3.22 -21.50
N GLU A 354 -6.07 -2.68 -21.54
CA GLU A 354 -5.65 -1.61 -20.60
C GLU A 354 -6.56 -0.39 -20.70
N SER A 355 -6.88 0.01 -21.92
CA SER A 355 -7.81 1.11 -22.17
C SER A 355 -9.24 0.80 -21.66
N ILE A 356 -9.72 -0.44 -21.84
CA ILE A 356 -11.03 -0.89 -21.34
C ILE A 356 -11.03 -0.82 -19.81
N ILE A 357 -10.03 -1.39 -19.14
CA ILE A 357 -9.91 -1.38 -17.67
C ILE A 357 -9.85 0.06 -17.16
N ASN A 358 -8.95 0.87 -17.70
CA ASN A 358 -8.74 2.25 -17.26
C ASN A 358 -9.99 3.12 -17.44
N ASN A 359 -10.67 3.03 -18.58
CA ASN A 359 -11.85 3.85 -18.82
C ASN A 359 -13.08 3.39 -18.02
N ASN A 360 -13.22 2.09 -17.72
CA ASN A 360 -14.27 1.60 -16.85
C ASN A 360 -14.02 1.91 -15.38
N ASN A 361 -12.76 1.95 -14.94
CA ASN A 361 -12.39 2.24 -13.55
C ASN A 361 -12.35 3.75 -13.24
N LYS A 362 -12.13 4.60 -14.21
CA LYS A 362 -12.23 6.07 -14.04
C LYS A 362 -13.63 6.53 -13.60
N GLN A 363 -14.65 5.67 -13.68
CA GLN A 363 -16.00 5.96 -13.19
C GLN A 363 -16.18 5.67 -11.68
N ASN A 364 -15.24 4.96 -11.04
CA ASN A 364 -15.28 4.62 -9.62
C ASN A 364 -14.14 5.35 -8.91
N GLU A 365 -14.49 6.19 -7.95
CA GLU A 365 -13.61 6.96 -7.07
C GLU A 365 -12.40 7.61 -7.78
N ILE A 366 -12.63 8.78 -8.35
CA ILE A 366 -11.56 9.63 -8.88
C ILE A 366 -10.75 10.10 -7.68
N LEU A 367 -9.51 9.58 -7.52
CA LEU A 367 -8.61 10.13 -6.52
C LEU A 367 -8.29 11.60 -6.86
N PRO A 368 -8.07 12.46 -5.86
CA PRO A 368 -7.68 13.84 -6.10
C PRO A 368 -6.47 14.00 -7.03
N SER A 369 -5.51 13.08 -6.96
CA SER A 369 -4.36 13.04 -7.87
C SER A 369 -4.76 12.72 -9.33
N ASP A 370 -5.78 11.87 -9.55
CA ASP A 370 -6.27 11.58 -10.91
C ASP A 370 -6.91 12.82 -11.55
N LEU A 371 -7.67 13.61 -10.78
CA LEU A 371 -8.23 14.90 -11.24
C LEU A 371 -7.12 15.86 -11.65
N ARG A 372 -6.02 15.89 -10.89
CA ARG A 372 -4.86 16.73 -11.13
C ARG A 372 -3.86 16.16 -12.14
N SER A 373 -3.97 14.88 -12.50
CA SER A 373 -3.01 14.21 -13.39
C SER A 373 -2.90 14.86 -14.78
N ASN A 374 -3.94 15.55 -15.23
CA ASN A 374 -3.95 16.33 -16.48
C ASN A 374 -3.64 17.81 -16.28
N ASP A 375 -3.29 18.23 -15.06
CA ASP A 375 -2.83 19.58 -14.77
C ASP A 375 -1.53 19.89 -15.54
N LYS A 376 -1.38 21.12 -15.99
CA LYS A 376 -0.21 21.58 -16.76
C LYS A 376 1.10 21.37 -15.99
N GLN A 377 1.09 21.50 -14.66
CA GLN A 377 2.27 21.29 -13.84
C GLN A 377 2.68 19.81 -13.82
N GLN A 378 1.70 18.91 -13.68
CA GLN A 378 1.98 17.46 -13.71
C GLN A 378 2.47 17.02 -15.08
N GLU A 379 1.90 17.56 -16.16
CA GLU A 379 2.37 17.30 -17.53
C GLU A 379 3.80 17.81 -17.73
N ARG A 380 4.10 19.03 -17.30
CA ARG A 380 5.45 19.61 -17.36
C ARG A 380 6.45 18.73 -16.62
N LEU A 381 6.16 18.36 -15.36
CA LEU A 381 7.05 17.56 -14.56
C LEU A 381 7.31 16.16 -15.19
N ARG A 382 6.27 15.48 -15.69
CA ARG A 382 6.45 14.20 -16.41
C ARG A 382 7.40 14.36 -17.61
N ASN A 383 7.21 15.42 -18.40
CA ASN A 383 8.07 15.67 -19.56
C ASN A 383 9.51 15.98 -19.15
N ASP A 384 9.69 16.72 -18.05
CA ASP A 384 11.03 17.02 -17.54
C ASP A 384 11.71 15.81 -16.93
N PHE A 385 10.99 14.90 -16.24
CA PHE A 385 11.52 13.62 -15.76
C PHE A 385 12.04 12.70 -16.88
N ASN A 386 11.53 12.83 -18.12
CA ASN A 386 12.05 12.05 -19.27
C ASN A 386 13.52 12.34 -19.57
N LYS A 387 14.09 13.44 -19.07
CA LYS A 387 15.53 13.76 -19.16
C LYS A 387 16.40 12.84 -18.27
N TYR A 388 15.77 12.11 -17.35
CA TYR A 388 16.41 11.22 -16.38
C TYR A 388 15.99 9.75 -16.62
N PRO A 389 16.68 8.99 -17.49
CA PRO A 389 16.23 7.65 -17.91
C PRO A 389 16.08 6.62 -16.79
N ALA A 390 16.84 6.79 -15.68
CA ALA A 390 16.80 5.91 -14.51
C ALA A 390 15.64 6.24 -13.56
N LEU A 391 14.95 7.37 -13.75
CA LEU A 391 13.89 7.84 -12.86
C LEU A 391 12.53 7.74 -13.57
N PHE A 392 11.47 7.63 -12.76
CA PHE A 392 10.10 7.60 -13.28
C PHE A 392 9.17 8.38 -12.36
N TYR A 393 8.34 9.24 -12.96
CA TYR A 393 7.29 9.99 -12.29
C TYR A 393 6.03 10.00 -13.15
N ASN A 394 4.91 9.47 -12.64
CA ASN A 394 3.66 9.38 -13.38
C ASN A 394 2.75 10.62 -13.21
N GLY A 395 3.04 11.49 -12.24
CA GLY A 395 2.27 12.71 -12.00
C GLY A 395 0.83 12.44 -11.55
N GLY A 396 0.60 11.33 -10.85
CA GLY A 396 -0.73 10.90 -10.41
C GLY A 396 -1.53 10.16 -11.49
N ARG A 397 -0.99 9.95 -12.71
CA ARG A 397 -1.63 9.07 -13.69
C ARG A 397 -1.49 7.62 -13.24
N ARG A 398 -2.58 6.89 -13.27
CA ARG A 398 -2.57 5.44 -13.12
C ARG A 398 -2.16 4.80 -14.45
N ASP A 399 -0.88 4.83 -14.76
CA ASP A 399 -0.33 4.09 -15.88
C ASP A 399 0.04 2.69 -15.41
N ASP A 400 -0.58 1.65 -16.01
CA ASP A 400 -0.29 0.23 -15.73
C ASP A 400 1.08 -0.24 -16.26
N LYS A 401 1.96 0.68 -16.60
CA LYS A 401 3.31 0.34 -17.03
C LYS A 401 4.13 -0.06 -15.82
N VAL A 402 4.34 -1.36 -15.67
CA VAL A 402 5.41 -1.88 -14.82
C VAL A 402 6.74 -1.34 -15.35
N VAL A 403 7.21 -0.28 -14.75
CA VAL A 403 8.47 0.36 -15.11
C VAL A 403 9.60 -0.42 -14.44
N LYS A 404 10.13 -1.41 -15.15
CA LYS A 404 11.26 -2.22 -14.67
C LYS A 404 12.53 -1.38 -14.66
N ASN A 405 13.36 -1.55 -13.63
CA ASN A 405 14.70 -0.96 -13.50
C ASN A 405 14.74 0.58 -13.44
N LYS A 406 13.70 1.24 -12.93
CA LYS A 406 13.71 2.67 -12.65
C LYS A 406 13.37 2.94 -11.19
N ILE A 407 13.88 4.05 -10.66
CA ILE A 407 13.50 4.58 -9.36
C ILE A 407 12.17 5.31 -9.53
N ILE A 408 11.15 4.87 -8.81
CA ILE A 408 9.80 5.44 -8.89
C ILE A 408 9.67 6.59 -7.89
N PHE A 409 9.23 7.73 -8.40
CA PHE A 409 8.89 8.90 -7.60
C PHE A 409 7.37 8.90 -7.38
N ASP A 410 6.93 8.40 -6.23
CA ASP A 410 5.52 8.39 -5.84
C ASP A 410 5.00 9.83 -5.73
N PRO A 411 3.93 10.22 -6.46
CA PRO A 411 3.47 11.61 -6.50
C PRO A 411 2.99 12.13 -5.14
N TYR A 412 2.40 11.28 -4.31
CA TYR A 412 1.95 11.66 -2.97
C TYR A 412 3.13 11.90 -2.05
N LEU A 413 4.13 11.02 -2.08
CA LEU A 413 5.34 11.19 -1.28
C LEU A 413 6.15 12.40 -1.77
N VAL A 414 6.25 12.62 -3.09
CA VAL A 414 6.84 13.85 -3.66
C VAL A 414 6.14 15.08 -3.09
N ALA A 415 4.80 15.12 -3.13
CA ALA A 415 4.04 16.24 -2.62
C ALA A 415 4.25 16.48 -1.11
N GLN A 416 4.22 15.40 -0.31
CA GLN A 416 4.46 15.48 1.12
C GLN A 416 5.87 15.98 1.45
N THR A 417 6.89 15.45 0.76
CA THR A 417 8.29 15.82 1.02
C THR A 417 8.58 17.28 0.64
N ILE A 418 8.07 17.75 -0.50
CA ILE A 418 8.18 19.14 -0.91
C ILE A 418 7.49 20.06 0.10
N LEU A 419 6.28 19.75 0.52
CA LEU A 419 5.54 20.56 1.49
C LEU A 419 6.26 20.63 2.84
N ALA A 420 6.78 19.50 3.33
CA ALA A 420 7.55 19.46 4.58
C ALA A 420 8.85 20.28 4.46
N PHE A 421 9.56 20.18 3.35
CA PHE A 421 10.80 20.91 3.10
C PHE A 421 10.57 22.44 3.04
N HIS A 422 9.43 22.87 2.54
CA HIS A 422 9.05 24.27 2.46
C HIS A 422 8.24 24.77 3.68
N GLY A 423 8.28 24.05 4.80
CA GLY A 423 7.91 24.53 6.13
C GLY A 423 6.53 24.12 6.65
N ASP A 424 5.81 23.19 6.01
CA ASP A 424 4.55 22.65 6.56
C ASP A 424 4.55 21.13 6.74
N SER A 425 5.40 20.67 7.68
CA SER A 425 5.50 19.25 8.01
C SER A 425 4.23 18.65 8.62
N VAL A 426 3.42 19.49 9.29
CA VAL A 426 2.15 19.07 9.91
C VAL A 426 1.12 18.69 8.84
N VAL A 427 0.91 19.55 7.85
CA VAL A 427 0.01 19.24 6.72
C VAL A 427 0.61 18.15 5.83
N ALA A 428 1.92 18.18 5.61
CA ALA A 428 2.62 17.13 4.85
C ALA A 428 2.35 15.72 5.40
N TYR A 429 2.34 15.57 6.72
CA TYR A 429 2.09 14.27 7.36
C TYR A 429 0.59 13.95 7.48
N ASN A 430 -0.21 14.86 8.06
CA ASN A 430 -1.60 14.58 8.41
C ASN A 430 -2.61 14.90 7.29
N GLY A 431 -2.21 15.64 6.27
CA GLY A 431 -3.07 16.15 5.19
C GLY A 431 -2.72 15.61 3.80
N LYS A 432 -2.26 14.38 3.67
CA LYS A 432 -1.85 13.79 2.38
C LYS A 432 -2.88 14.02 1.27
N LYS A 433 -4.15 13.71 1.52
CA LYS A 433 -5.26 13.93 0.58
C LYS A 433 -5.50 15.43 0.32
N ARG A 434 -5.44 16.26 1.37
CA ARG A 434 -5.67 17.71 1.27
C ARG A 434 -4.69 18.42 0.34
N ILE A 435 -3.44 17.91 0.23
CA ILE A 435 -2.44 18.47 -0.70
C ILE A 435 -2.97 18.44 -2.14
N TRP A 436 -3.71 17.41 -2.49
CA TRP A 436 -4.25 17.22 -3.83
C TRP A 436 -5.66 17.80 -4.01
N ASP A 437 -6.47 17.88 -2.96
CA ASP A 437 -7.85 18.39 -2.99
C ASP A 437 -7.91 19.93 -2.94
N GLU A 438 -7.05 20.56 -2.13
CA GLU A 438 -7.11 22.00 -1.89
C GLU A 438 -6.21 22.76 -2.86
N ASP A 439 -6.79 23.60 -3.74
CA ASP A 439 -6.08 24.38 -4.76
C ASP A 439 -4.90 25.17 -4.19
N LYS A 440 -5.08 25.76 -3.01
CA LYS A 440 -4.06 26.58 -2.37
C LYS A 440 -2.84 25.77 -1.96
N ILE A 441 -3.05 24.59 -1.36
CA ILE A 441 -1.96 23.70 -0.91
C ILE A 441 -1.30 23.07 -2.13
N TYR A 442 -2.09 22.64 -3.12
CA TYR A 442 -1.59 22.09 -4.37
C TYR A 442 -0.67 23.09 -5.10
N ALA A 443 -1.11 24.33 -5.28
CA ALA A 443 -0.31 25.38 -5.91
C ALA A 443 0.95 25.75 -5.10
N GLN A 444 0.91 25.61 -3.79
CA GLN A 444 2.08 25.79 -2.93
C GLN A 444 3.13 24.72 -3.15
N VAL A 445 2.71 23.46 -3.38
CA VAL A 445 3.60 22.32 -3.59
C VAL A 445 4.09 22.26 -5.03
N PHE A 446 3.17 22.32 -6.00
CA PHE A 446 3.47 22.22 -7.44
C PHE A 446 3.54 23.61 -8.08
N ALA A 447 4.34 24.48 -7.47
CA ALA A 447 4.57 25.83 -7.95
C ALA A 447 5.31 25.83 -9.31
N ASP A 448 5.18 26.92 -10.06
CA ASP A 448 5.81 27.06 -11.39
C ASP A 448 7.34 26.89 -11.35
N GLN A 449 7.98 27.29 -10.24
CA GLN A 449 9.41 27.20 -10.03
C GLN A 449 9.89 25.79 -9.63
N LEU A 450 9.00 24.86 -9.31
CA LEU A 450 9.40 23.50 -8.93
C LEU A 450 10.07 22.80 -10.12
N SER A 451 11.36 22.47 -9.99
CA SER A 451 12.13 21.72 -10.98
C SER A 451 12.26 20.24 -10.59
N VAL A 452 12.57 19.39 -11.57
CA VAL A 452 12.86 17.97 -11.32
C VAL A 452 14.10 17.80 -10.45
N GLU A 453 15.12 18.63 -10.64
CA GLU A 453 16.34 18.63 -9.85
C GLU A 453 16.05 18.91 -8.37
N HIS A 454 15.15 19.85 -8.10
CA HIS A 454 14.71 20.12 -6.73
C HIS A 454 13.87 18.97 -6.15
N ILE A 455 13.02 18.33 -6.94
CA ILE A 455 12.30 17.12 -6.53
C ILE A 455 13.31 16.02 -6.17
N ILE A 456 14.31 15.76 -7.02
CA ILE A 456 15.35 14.75 -6.76
C ILE A 456 16.08 15.08 -5.45
N PHE A 457 16.45 16.34 -5.24
CA PHE A 457 17.13 16.81 -4.03
C PHE A 457 16.33 16.50 -2.76
N VAL A 458 15.06 16.89 -2.72
CA VAL A 458 14.20 16.69 -1.55
C VAL A 458 13.75 15.24 -1.39
N TYR A 459 13.44 14.55 -2.48
CA TYR A 459 13.02 13.15 -2.44
C TYR A 459 14.14 12.21 -2.00
N SER A 460 15.39 12.48 -2.43
CA SER A 460 16.55 11.71 -1.96
C SER A 460 16.80 11.89 -0.45
N LEU A 461 16.50 13.06 0.13
CA LEU A 461 16.51 13.25 1.58
C LEU A 461 15.48 12.36 2.28
N SER A 462 14.26 12.31 1.76
CA SER A 462 13.21 11.42 2.30
C SER A 462 13.65 9.95 2.29
N LYS A 463 14.23 9.49 1.18
CA LYS A 463 14.75 8.11 1.06
C LYS A 463 15.94 7.85 1.98
N ALA A 464 16.81 8.83 2.15
CA ALA A 464 17.92 8.71 3.08
C ALA A 464 17.46 8.55 4.55
N ILE A 465 16.37 9.20 4.94
CA ILE A 465 15.79 9.01 6.28
C ILE A 465 15.27 7.58 6.44
N ASP A 466 14.59 7.03 5.41
CA ASP A 466 14.11 5.65 5.42
C ASP A 466 15.26 4.64 5.51
N GLU A 467 16.32 4.83 4.71
CA GLU A 467 17.51 3.97 4.75
C GLU A 467 18.26 4.08 6.09
N PHE A 468 18.38 5.29 6.63
CA PHE A 468 19.00 5.50 7.94
C PHE A 468 18.22 4.75 9.03
N LYS A 469 16.90 4.85 9.05
CA LYS A 469 16.03 4.09 9.96
C LYS A 469 16.21 2.58 9.77
N ASN A 470 16.23 2.10 8.51
CA ASN A 470 16.42 0.68 8.21
C ASN A 470 17.79 0.17 8.64
N SER A 471 18.85 0.96 8.48
CA SER A 471 20.19 0.59 8.94
C SER A 471 20.25 0.41 10.46
N LEU A 472 19.57 1.27 11.22
CA LEU A 472 19.44 1.13 12.67
C LEU A 472 18.61 -0.11 13.03
N ARG A 473 17.50 -0.38 12.29
CA ARG A 473 16.66 -1.55 12.51
C ARG A 473 17.43 -2.85 12.32
N GLN A 474 18.26 -2.95 11.28
CA GLN A 474 19.06 -4.14 10.99
C GLN A 474 20.08 -4.49 12.10
N LYS A 475 20.54 -3.51 12.87
CA LYS A 475 21.47 -3.74 13.99
C LYS A 475 20.83 -4.50 15.15
N LYS A 476 19.51 -4.50 15.27
CA LYS A 476 18.74 -5.18 16.33
C LYS A 476 19.33 -4.92 17.73
N GLU A 477 19.67 -5.99 18.46
CA GLU A 477 20.26 -5.93 19.81
C GLU A 477 21.68 -5.37 19.86
N LEU A 478 22.32 -5.13 18.71
CA LEU A 478 23.67 -4.56 18.62
C LEU A 478 23.67 -3.02 18.61
N ARG A 479 22.49 -2.37 18.70
CA ARG A 479 22.40 -0.91 18.80
C ARG A 479 23.01 -0.42 20.11
N THR A 480 23.76 0.66 20.02
CA THR A 480 24.19 1.43 21.19
C THR A 480 22.99 2.21 21.76
N ASP A 481 23.08 2.67 23.01
CA ASP A 481 22.03 3.49 23.65
C ASP A 481 21.67 4.74 22.81
N THR A 482 22.68 5.37 22.20
CA THR A 482 22.47 6.52 21.30
C THR A 482 21.74 6.12 20.02
N GLU A 483 22.03 4.96 19.47
CA GLU A 483 21.34 4.44 18.28
C GLU A 483 19.92 4.02 18.60
N GLU A 484 19.67 3.51 19.80
CA GLU A 484 18.33 3.19 20.28
C GLU A 484 17.46 4.45 20.39
N GLN A 485 17.99 5.53 20.98
CA GLN A 485 17.29 6.83 21.04
C GLN A 485 16.99 7.40 19.64
N LYS A 486 17.92 7.26 18.68
CA LYS A 486 17.69 7.65 17.28
C LYS A 486 16.60 6.82 16.64
N MET A 487 16.63 5.50 16.86
CA MET A 487 15.59 4.60 16.36
C MET A 487 14.23 4.89 16.98
N GLU A 488 14.17 5.20 18.27
CA GLU A 488 12.94 5.59 18.96
C GLU A 488 12.34 6.86 18.33
N LEU A 489 13.11 7.91 18.09
CA LEU A 489 12.65 9.11 17.39
C LEU A 489 12.09 8.78 16.01
N LEU A 490 12.85 8.03 15.20
CA LEU A 490 12.46 7.70 13.82
C LEU A 490 11.27 6.74 13.73
N SER A 491 10.94 6.04 14.81
CA SER A 491 9.77 5.18 14.89
C SER A 491 8.49 5.96 15.20
N LYS A 492 8.60 7.19 15.71
CA LYS A 492 7.43 8.02 16.04
C LYS A 492 6.74 8.54 14.78
N ARG A 493 5.44 8.67 14.88
CA ARG A 493 4.56 9.16 13.80
C ARG A 493 4.93 10.58 13.37
N GLY A 494 5.13 10.78 12.07
CA GLY A 494 5.49 12.07 11.49
C GLY A 494 6.97 12.43 11.60
N SER A 495 7.82 11.57 12.18
CA SER A 495 9.26 11.82 12.36
C SER A 495 9.98 12.13 11.05
N LYS A 496 9.65 11.44 9.95
CA LYS A 496 10.20 11.69 8.62
C LYS A 496 9.94 13.13 8.17
N MET A 497 8.68 13.59 8.23
CA MET A 497 8.31 14.94 7.80
C MET A 497 8.91 16.01 8.72
N LEU A 498 9.01 15.73 10.01
CA LEU A 498 9.69 16.60 10.97
C LEU A 498 11.19 16.72 10.65
N MET A 499 11.88 15.61 10.38
CA MET A 499 13.29 15.59 10.01
C MET A 499 13.56 16.37 8.72
N ILE A 500 12.71 16.20 7.68
CA ILE A 500 12.82 16.95 6.43
C ILE A 500 12.72 18.45 6.70
N ALA A 501 11.71 18.89 7.47
CA ALA A 501 11.52 20.29 7.82
C ALA A 501 12.69 20.86 8.65
N THR A 502 13.17 20.07 9.63
CA THR A 502 14.31 20.48 10.49
C THR A 502 15.58 20.65 9.68
N ILE A 503 15.89 19.69 8.81
CA ILE A 503 17.08 19.79 7.95
C ILE A 503 16.96 20.99 7.02
N SER A 504 15.80 21.21 6.39
CA SER A 504 15.56 22.37 5.55
C SER A 504 15.79 23.70 6.27
N GLU A 505 15.33 23.82 7.52
CA GLU A 505 15.52 25.04 8.31
C GLU A 505 16.98 25.24 8.79
N CYS A 506 17.74 24.15 8.93
CA CYS A 506 19.14 24.19 9.31
C CYS A 506 20.11 24.36 8.12
N LEU A 507 19.64 24.30 6.87
CA LEU A 507 20.52 24.27 5.69
C LEU A 507 21.45 25.49 5.58
N GLU A 508 20.95 26.70 5.86
CA GLU A 508 21.80 27.91 5.82
C GLU A 508 22.98 27.82 6.80
N ASP A 509 22.72 27.32 8.01
CA ASP A 509 23.74 27.13 9.03
C ASP A 509 24.71 26.00 8.66
N LEU A 510 24.19 24.89 8.13
CA LEU A 510 24.98 23.74 7.67
C LEU A 510 25.89 24.10 6.49
N LEU A 511 25.35 24.89 5.54
CA LEU A 511 26.07 25.35 4.35
C LEU A 511 26.97 26.56 4.64
N ASN A 512 26.88 27.12 5.83
CA ASN A 512 27.50 28.39 6.23
C ASN A 512 27.30 29.49 5.16
N ALA A 513 26.09 29.57 4.61
CA ALA A 513 25.76 30.50 3.55
C ALA A 513 24.26 30.75 3.44
N LYS A 514 23.90 31.99 3.01
CA LYS A 514 22.51 32.35 2.77
C LYS A 514 21.94 31.64 1.54
N ILE A 515 20.70 31.19 1.64
CA ILE A 515 19.92 30.60 0.57
C ILE A 515 18.86 31.66 0.14
N SER A 516 19.06 32.24 -1.04
CA SER A 516 18.14 33.26 -1.56
C SER A 516 16.79 32.69 -1.96
N ASP A 517 16.78 31.46 -2.45
CA ASP A 517 15.60 30.76 -2.94
C ASP A 517 15.74 29.26 -2.71
N LYS A 518 14.98 28.70 -1.76
CA LYS A 518 15.01 27.26 -1.45
C LYS A 518 14.59 26.37 -2.64
N TRP A 519 13.80 26.90 -3.61
CA TRP A 519 13.36 26.16 -4.79
C TRP A 519 14.48 25.86 -5.80
N LYS A 520 15.58 26.60 -5.71
CA LYS A 520 16.77 26.42 -6.58
C LYS A 520 17.76 25.41 -6.05
N LEU A 521 17.59 24.95 -4.81
CA LEU A 521 18.49 23.96 -4.22
C LEU A 521 18.43 22.64 -4.99
N LYS A 522 19.60 22.14 -5.37
CA LYS A 522 19.81 20.88 -6.09
C LYS A 522 21.21 20.36 -5.83
N PHE A 523 21.47 19.11 -6.15
CA PHE A 523 22.83 18.60 -6.25
C PHE A 523 23.43 18.96 -7.63
N LYS A 524 24.74 19.18 -7.68
CA LYS A 524 25.49 19.42 -8.93
C LYS A 524 25.40 18.24 -9.89
N ASN A 525 25.39 17.01 -9.33
CA ASN A 525 25.29 15.79 -10.10
C ASN A 525 24.13 14.92 -9.57
N ASN A 526 23.12 14.71 -10.41
CA ASN A 526 21.92 13.91 -10.12
C ASN A 526 21.95 12.53 -10.82
N SER A 527 23.10 12.09 -11.35
CA SER A 527 23.17 10.86 -12.17
C SER A 527 23.07 9.57 -11.37
N ASN A 528 23.41 9.60 -10.08
CA ASN A 528 23.37 8.42 -9.21
C ASN A 528 22.59 8.73 -7.92
N PHE A 529 21.38 8.22 -7.84
CA PHE A 529 20.47 8.47 -6.72
C PHE A 529 20.98 7.89 -5.39
N GLU A 530 21.70 6.75 -5.40
CA GLU A 530 22.28 6.14 -4.20
C GLU A 530 23.37 7.03 -3.57
N ILE A 531 24.15 7.73 -4.40
CA ILE A 531 25.14 8.68 -3.91
C ILE A 531 24.45 9.84 -3.18
N LEU A 532 23.32 10.33 -3.72
CA LEU A 532 22.57 11.41 -3.09
C LEU A 532 22.01 10.99 -1.72
N ILE A 533 21.49 9.79 -1.61
CA ILE A 533 21.03 9.19 -0.35
C ILE A 533 22.19 9.12 0.65
N HIS A 534 23.36 8.65 0.22
CA HIS A 534 24.54 8.58 1.10
C HIS A 534 24.99 9.96 1.60
N MET A 535 24.97 10.98 0.75
CA MET A 535 25.25 12.37 1.15
C MET A 535 24.29 12.85 2.24
N TRP A 536 22.98 12.64 2.03
CA TRP A 536 21.98 13.00 3.01
C TRP A 536 22.11 12.22 4.33
N SER A 537 22.54 10.96 4.29
CA SER A 537 22.73 10.15 5.50
C SER A 537 23.74 10.78 6.47
N LYS A 538 24.77 11.49 5.97
CA LYS A 538 25.72 12.24 6.80
C LYS A 538 25.05 13.42 7.50
N VAL A 539 24.23 14.18 6.76
CA VAL A 539 23.45 15.32 7.30
C VAL A 539 22.46 14.84 8.36
N ILE A 540 21.73 13.75 8.06
CA ILE A 540 20.78 13.14 8.98
C ILE A 540 21.48 12.72 10.26
N GLY A 541 22.66 12.07 10.15
CA GLY A 541 23.46 11.63 11.30
C GLY A 541 23.84 12.77 12.25
N SER A 542 24.08 13.97 11.72
CA SER A 542 24.36 15.18 12.50
C SER A 542 23.10 15.74 13.18
N ILE A 543 22.03 15.92 12.43
CA ILE A 543 20.78 16.55 12.94
C ILE A 543 20.04 15.64 13.91
N ILE A 544 20.00 14.33 13.67
CA ILE A 544 19.29 13.40 14.54
C ILE A 544 19.93 13.27 15.93
N SER A 545 21.15 13.75 16.10
CA SER A 545 21.77 13.82 17.42
C SER A 545 21.08 14.78 18.40
N PHE A 546 20.18 15.63 17.89
CA PHE A 546 19.29 16.49 18.68
C PHE A 546 17.90 15.86 18.91
N ASN A 547 17.79 14.54 18.88
CA ASN A 547 16.54 13.77 18.98
C ASN A 547 15.66 14.20 20.16
N ASN A 548 16.24 14.40 21.34
CA ASN A 548 15.52 14.84 22.56
C ASN A 548 14.88 16.23 22.44
N LYS A 549 15.37 17.08 21.53
CA LYS A 549 14.73 18.37 21.22
C LYS A 549 13.57 18.23 20.23
N LEU A 550 13.64 17.26 19.33
CA LEU A 550 12.60 17.01 18.33
C LEU A 550 11.43 16.17 18.85
N GLU A 551 11.70 15.31 19.84
CA GLU A 551 10.70 14.37 20.36
C GLU A 551 9.39 15.02 20.83
N PRO A 552 9.37 16.17 21.56
CA PRO A 552 8.11 16.79 21.98
C PRO A 552 7.20 17.18 20.82
N ALA A 553 7.75 17.53 19.65
CA ALA A 553 6.97 17.87 18.45
C ALA A 553 6.17 16.70 17.90
N LEU A 554 6.58 15.46 18.21
CA LEU A 554 5.94 14.23 17.74
C LEU A 554 4.83 13.73 18.67
N GLN A 555 4.63 14.36 19.82
CA GLN A 555 3.56 13.98 20.74
C GLN A 555 2.19 14.18 20.09
N GLY A 556 1.38 13.11 20.06
CA GLY A 556 0.07 13.12 19.42
C GLY A 556 0.12 13.08 17.88
N GLY A 557 1.27 12.71 17.27
CA GLY A 557 1.37 12.47 15.82
C GLY A 557 1.58 13.73 14.98
N LEU A 558 2.50 14.59 15.39
CA LEU A 558 2.89 15.81 14.63
C LEU A 558 1.70 16.74 14.33
N LYS A 559 0.79 16.97 15.29
CA LYS A 559 -0.44 17.77 15.07
C LYS A 559 -0.31 19.25 15.48
N ASN A 560 0.58 19.58 16.41
CA ASN A 560 0.72 20.94 16.94
C ASN A 560 1.78 21.75 16.19
N LYS A 561 1.34 22.60 15.26
CA LYS A 561 2.24 23.40 14.40
C LYS A 561 3.11 24.39 15.18
N GLU A 562 2.61 24.99 16.26
CA GLU A 562 3.39 25.94 17.08
C GLU A 562 4.52 25.21 17.80
N LEU A 563 4.22 24.05 18.41
CA LEU A 563 5.22 23.24 19.09
C LEU A 563 6.28 22.73 18.10
N VAL A 564 5.86 22.27 16.92
CA VAL A 564 6.77 21.83 15.84
C VAL A 564 7.75 22.97 15.46
N ASN A 565 7.22 24.17 15.21
CA ASN A 565 8.06 25.32 14.84
C ASN A 565 9.02 25.70 15.97
N THR A 566 8.58 25.66 17.22
CA THR A 566 9.41 25.95 18.39
C THR A 566 10.58 24.94 18.48
N GLN A 567 10.29 23.65 18.37
CA GLN A 567 11.34 22.62 18.47
C GLN A 567 12.35 22.69 17.30
N ILE A 568 11.87 22.94 16.07
CA ILE A 568 12.74 23.16 14.92
C ILE A 568 13.65 24.37 15.15
N SER A 569 13.12 25.48 15.68
CA SER A 569 13.89 26.68 15.99
C SER A 569 14.94 26.46 17.07
N GLU A 570 14.65 25.64 18.09
CA GLU A 570 15.62 25.25 19.11
C GLU A 570 16.76 24.45 18.48
N VAL A 571 16.45 23.45 17.64
CA VAL A 571 17.50 22.67 16.94
C VAL A 571 18.32 23.57 16.02
N LYS A 572 17.68 24.46 15.25
CA LYS A 572 18.38 25.43 14.41
C LYS A 572 19.36 26.28 15.19
N SER A 573 18.98 26.77 16.36
CA SER A 573 19.85 27.56 17.24
C SER A 573 21.07 26.75 17.73
N LEU A 574 20.88 25.47 18.04
CA LEU A 574 21.97 24.57 18.42
C LEU A 574 22.92 24.30 17.25
N VAL A 575 22.36 24.01 16.06
CA VAL A 575 23.15 23.81 14.83
C VAL A 575 23.95 25.06 14.49
N SER A 576 23.36 26.23 14.59
CA SER A 576 24.03 27.52 14.37
C SER A 576 25.23 27.74 15.31
N SER A 577 25.10 27.28 16.57
CA SER A 577 26.20 27.40 17.56
C SER A 577 27.43 26.52 17.27
N ILE A 578 27.26 25.45 16.47
CA ILE A 578 28.32 24.51 16.10
C ILE A 578 28.52 24.41 14.58
N ASN A 579 28.00 25.40 13.82
CA ASN A 579 27.98 25.36 12.36
C ASN A 579 29.35 25.17 11.72
N MET A 580 30.40 25.79 12.24
CA MET A 580 31.77 25.63 11.72
C MET A 580 32.30 24.19 11.84
N THR A 581 31.99 23.51 12.95
CA THR A 581 32.36 22.11 13.14
C THR A 581 31.57 21.21 12.16
N LEU A 582 30.27 21.44 12.05
CA LEU A 582 29.42 20.68 11.13
C LEU A 582 29.80 20.93 9.67
N ALA A 583 30.09 22.17 9.29
CA ALA A 583 30.51 22.51 7.93
C ALA A 583 31.79 21.78 7.54
N THR A 584 32.77 21.65 8.47
CA THR A 584 34.00 20.88 8.23
C THR A 584 33.71 19.38 8.07
N GLN A 585 32.78 18.81 8.89
CA GLN A 585 32.42 17.41 8.82
C GLN A 585 31.60 17.04 7.56
N LEU A 586 30.85 18.00 7.01
CA LEU A 586 29.97 17.85 5.87
C LEU A 586 30.51 18.52 4.60
N GLU A 587 31.80 18.88 4.56
CA GLU A 587 32.41 19.64 3.46
C GLU A 587 32.18 18.98 2.09
N ASP A 588 32.26 17.66 2.02
CA ASP A 588 32.04 16.89 0.81
C ASP A 588 30.57 16.98 0.33
N VAL A 589 29.61 17.01 1.26
CA VAL A 589 28.19 17.18 0.93
C VAL A 589 27.88 18.62 0.53
N ILE A 590 28.40 19.58 1.29
CA ILE A 590 28.21 21.02 1.07
C ILE A 590 28.69 21.43 -0.32
N ASN A 591 29.87 20.90 -0.73
CA ASN A 591 30.46 21.20 -2.03
C ASN A 591 29.64 20.66 -3.22
N GLU A 592 28.76 19.67 -3.00
CA GLU A 592 27.90 19.13 -4.04
C GLU A 592 26.52 19.82 -4.14
N ILE A 593 26.17 20.69 -3.19
CA ILE A 593 24.89 21.43 -3.21
C ILE A 593 25.05 22.73 -3.99
N GLU A 594 24.22 22.92 -5.01
CA GLU A 594 24.04 24.16 -5.77
C GLU A 594 22.84 24.93 -5.22
N ARG A 595 22.98 26.29 -5.16
CA ARG A 595 22.03 27.22 -4.49
C ARG A 595 21.40 28.16 -5.48
#